data_6ae40c15e6339f7216392f4ffa25a248
#
_entry.id   6ae40c15e6339f7216392f4ffa25a248
#
_cell.length_a   1.000
_cell.length_b   1.000
_cell.length_c   1.000
_cell.angle_alpha   90.00
_cell.angle_beta   90.00
_cell.angle_gamma   90.00
#
_symmetry.space_group_name_H-M   'P 1'
#
loop_
_entity.id
_entity.type
_entity.pdbx_description
1 polymer ?
#
loop_
_entity_poly.entity_id
_entity_poly.type
_entity_poly.pdbx_seq_one_letter_code
_entity_poly.pdbx_strand_id
1 'polypeptide(L)'
;MALVNNYGKNERGLYVCFYNWGNHKINDGYDPGEKPLTYLFRSDDHNVGVLLYESFRLFKGNNFTVGIDYKNWGGHAWNDNNDGSEKELVDKTVNETAGYVIMQQDLFDMLSLNAGVRYEHSSTYGGEWVPQGGVTVRPFEGNMIRASVSKGFRSPNIREMYMWGAANPDLKPESMLNYEVAVGQSFLGGDLYAELTAFFIDGKDIIYSVSVNGDNRPPFKNLNTGTFTNKGIEFETRYQICENLSMNLNYSYLHMSKPIPGAPGQKFYVG
;
A
#
# COMPACT_ATOMS: atom_id res chain seq x y z
N MET A 1 0.89 14.70 -17.16
CA MET A 1 1.53 16.06 -17.10
C MET A 1 1.64 16.44 -15.62
N ALA A 2 2.80 16.84 -15.16
CA ALA A 2 3.00 17.32 -13.80
C ALA A 2 3.44 18.77 -13.84
N LEU A 3 2.83 19.64 -13.05
CA LEU A 3 3.22 21.03 -12.87
C LEU A 3 3.69 21.22 -11.43
N VAL A 4 4.90 21.68 -11.24
CA VAL A 4 5.46 22.03 -9.92
C VAL A 4 5.45 23.55 -9.83
N ASN A 5 4.70 24.09 -8.87
CA ASN A 5 4.67 25.50 -8.58
C ASN A 5 5.46 25.81 -7.31
N ASN A 6 6.35 26.81 -7.41
CA ASN A 6 7.04 27.40 -6.27
C ASN A 6 6.61 28.86 -6.13
N TYR A 7 5.67 29.13 -5.25
CA TYR A 7 5.18 30.47 -4.95
C TYR A 7 5.97 31.13 -3.80
N GLY A 8 7.28 31.27 -3.97
CA GLY A 8 8.12 31.87 -2.94
C GLY A 8 8.86 30.89 -2.03
N LYS A 9 9.56 31.40 -0.99
CA LYS A 9 10.41 30.59 -0.11
C LYS A 9 9.66 29.62 0.81
N ASN A 10 8.34 29.79 0.97
CA ASN A 10 7.54 29.11 1.99
C ASN A 10 6.40 28.23 1.44
N GLU A 11 6.20 28.18 0.15
CA GLU A 11 5.07 27.49 -0.47
C GLU A 11 5.54 26.61 -1.64
N ARG A 12 5.02 25.39 -1.69
CA ARG A 12 5.29 24.44 -2.79
C ARG A 12 4.02 23.67 -3.11
N GLY A 13 3.64 23.64 -4.38
CA GLY A 13 2.52 22.85 -4.88
C GLY A 13 2.94 21.86 -5.95
N LEU A 14 2.24 20.76 -6.03
CA LEU A 14 2.33 19.80 -7.12
C LEU A 14 0.93 19.51 -7.66
N TYR A 15 0.78 19.64 -8.97
CA TYR A 15 -0.44 19.33 -9.69
C TYR A 15 -0.11 18.31 -10.77
N VAL A 16 -0.68 17.12 -10.65
CA VAL A 16 -0.47 16.01 -11.57
C VAL A 16 -1.78 15.61 -12.19
N CYS A 17 -1.83 15.54 -13.51
CA CYS A 17 -2.89 14.89 -14.26
C CYS A 17 -2.29 13.73 -15.04
N PHE A 18 -2.92 12.58 -15.01
CA PHE A 18 -2.49 11.40 -15.75
C PHE A 18 -3.67 10.70 -16.41
N TYR A 19 -3.37 10.04 -17.51
CA TYR A 19 -4.27 9.14 -18.22
C TYR A 19 -3.47 7.96 -18.75
N ASN A 20 -3.88 6.76 -18.36
CA ASN A 20 -3.34 5.50 -18.86
C ASN A 20 -4.49 4.67 -19.43
N TRP A 21 -4.24 3.96 -20.49
CA TRP A 21 -5.16 2.97 -21.03
C TRP A 21 -4.37 1.71 -21.40
N GLY A 22 -5.04 0.57 -21.35
CA GLY A 22 -4.49 -0.72 -21.72
C GLY A 22 -5.49 -1.50 -22.57
N ASN A 23 -4.96 -2.24 -23.53
CA ASN A 23 -5.67 -3.27 -24.26
C ASN A 23 -4.88 -4.55 -24.08
N HIS A 24 -5.46 -5.53 -23.40
CA HIS A 24 -4.80 -6.78 -23.07
C HIS A 24 -5.42 -7.94 -23.84
N LYS A 25 -4.54 -8.80 -24.34
CA LYS A 25 -4.88 -10.05 -24.97
C LYS A 25 -4.00 -11.12 -24.35
N ILE A 26 -4.61 -12.00 -23.56
CA ILE A 26 -3.91 -13.06 -22.87
C ILE A 26 -4.30 -14.39 -23.51
N ASN A 27 -3.31 -15.02 -24.12
CA ASN A 27 -3.40 -16.38 -24.59
C ASN A 27 -2.48 -17.20 -23.66
N ASP A 28 -3.06 -17.72 -22.59
CA ASP A 28 -2.35 -18.68 -21.75
C ASP A 28 -2.11 -19.94 -22.58
N GLY A 29 -0.86 -20.11 -23.01
CA GLY A 29 -0.39 -21.36 -23.52
C GLY A 29 -0.68 -22.48 -22.51
N TYR A 30 -0.55 -23.71 -22.94
CA TYR A 30 -0.67 -24.85 -22.04
C TYR A 30 0.67 -25.60 -22.02
N ASP A 31 1.00 -26.08 -20.84
CA ASP A 31 2.15 -26.96 -20.65
C ASP A 31 1.87 -28.37 -21.19
N PRO A 32 2.90 -29.16 -21.51
CA PRO A 32 2.70 -30.54 -21.96
C PRO A 32 1.83 -31.34 -20.97
N GLY A 33 0.66 -31.81 -21.46
CA GLY A 33 -0.32 -32.56 -20.67
C GLY A 33 -1.51 -31.74 -20.16
N GLU A 34 -1.51 -30.43 -20.30
CA GLU A 34 -2.67 -29.58 -20.02
C GLU A 34 -3.61 -29.53 -21.25
N LYS A 35 -4.88 -29.23 -20.99
CA LYS A 35 -5.84 -29.00 -22.06
C LYS A 35 -5.76 -27.56 -22.55
N PRO A 36 -5.79 -27.30 -23.88
CA PRO A 36 -5.86 -25.94 -24.38
C PRO A 36 -7.07 -25.21 -23.82
N LEU A 37 -6.90 -23.91 -23.53
CA LEU A 37 -8.03 -23.05 -23.22
C LEU A 37 -8.97 -22.95 -24.41
N THR A 38 -10.27 -22.93 -24.14
CA THR A 38 -11.33 -22.80 -25.16
C THR A 38 -11.68 -21.35 -25.46
N TYR A 39 -10.93 -20.41 -24.87
CA TYR A 39 -11.15 -18.97 -24.99
C TYR A 39 -9.83 -18.21 -24.97
N LEU A 40 -9.91 -16.98 -25.45
CA LEU A 40 -8.88 -15.96 -25.35
C LEU A 40 -9.38 -14.85 -24.45
N PHE A 41 -8.69 -14.58 -23.35
CA PHE A 41 -9.04 -13.47 -22.46
C PHE A 41 -8.66 -12.14 -23.10
N ARG A 42 -9.58 -11.18 -23.02
CA ARG A 42 -9.37 -9.80 -23.42
C ARG A 42 -9.80 -8.81 -22.34
N SER A 43 -9.12 -7.69 -22.27
CA SER A 43 -9.60 -6.54 -21.51
C SER A 43 -9.14 -5.21 -22.10
N ASP A 44 -10.03 -4.23 -21.98
CA ASP A 44 -9.77 -2.82 -22.20
C ASP A 44 -9.87 -2.11 -20.85
N ASP A 45 -8.82 -1.45 -20.40
CA ASP A 45 -8.79 -0.77 -19.12
C ASP A 45 -8.28 0.67 -19.23
N HIS A 46 -8.69 1.47 -18.28
CA HIS A 46 -8.27 2.85 -18.16
C HIS A 46 -8.00 3.25 -16.70
N ASN A 47 -7.15 4.25 -16.54
CA ASN A 47 -6.88 4.88 -15.28
C ASN A 47 -6.55 6.36 -15.52
N VAL A 48 -7.44 7.24 -15.09
CA VAL A 48 -7.28 8.69 -15.19
C VAL A 48 -7.34 9.31 -13.80
N GLY A 49 -6.54 10.30 -13.54
CA GLY A 49 -6.59 10.97 -12.25
C GLY A 49 -5.96 12.33 -12.21
N VAL A 50 -6.28 13.02 -11.13
CA VAL A 50 -5.75 14.32 -10.74
C VAL A 50 -5.30 14.25 -9.30
N LEU A 51 -4.06 14.66 -9.04
CA LEU A 51 -3.47 14.77 -7.71
C LEU A 51 -3.04 16.21 -7.52
N LEU A 52 -3.54 16.84 -6.47
CA LEU A 52 -3.26 18.24 -6.15
C LEU A 52 -2.83 18.32 -4.70
N TYR A 53 -1.71 18.94 -4.42
CA TYR A 53 -1.39 19.32 -3.07
C TYR A 53 -0.62 20.63 -2.99
N GLU A 54 -0.76 21.29 -1.86
CA GLU A 54 -0.01 22.46 -1.46
C GLU A 54 0.63 22.26 -0.09
N SER A 55 1.89 22.67 0.01
CA SER A 55 2.65 22.67 1.26
C SER A 55 3.08 24.09 1.60
N PHE A 56 2.84 24.50 2.83
CA PHE A 56 3.16 25.84 3.31
C PHE A 56 3.69 25.82 4.73
N ARG A 57 4.45 26.84 5.08
CA ARG A 57 4.99 27.06 6.40
C ARG A 57 4.25 28.22 7.06
N LEU A 58 3.46 27.92 8.11
CA LEU A 58 2.68 28.91 8.83
C LEU A 58 3.52 29.64 9.87
N PHE A 59 4.46 28.93 10.50
CA PHE A 59 5.36 29.44 11.53
C PHE A 59 6.67 28.63 11.57
N LYS A 60 7.61 29.05 12.41
CA LYS A 60 8.94 28.43 12.50
C LYS A 60 8.86 26.94 12.86
N GLY A 61 9.55 26.11 12.09
CA GLY A 61 9.59 24.65 12.27
C GLY A 61 8.35 23.91 11.79
N ASN A 62 7.32 24.61 11.28
CA ASN A 62 6.11 24.01 10.75
C ASN A 62 6.22 23.71 9.26
N ASN A 63 5.66 22.58 8.87
CA ASN A 63 5.33 22.28 7.48
C ASN A 63 3.94 21.67 7.43
N PHE A 64 3.02 22.32 6.75
CA PHE A 64 1.62 21.93 6.62
C PHE A 64 1.31 21.63 5.18
N THR A 65 0.77 20.43 4.91
CA THR A 65 0.40 20.00 3.55
C THR A 65 -1.06 19.63 3.53
N VAL A 66 -1.79 20.15 2.55
CA VAL A 66 -3.15 19.73 2.21
C VAL A 66 -3.19 19.23 0.79
N GLY A 67 -4.00 18.23 0.53
CA GLY A 67 -4.14 17.69 -0.80
C GLY A 67 -5.49 17.07 -1.07
N ILE A 68 -5.80 16.96 -2.35
CA ILE A 68 -7.00 16.32 -2.89
C ILE A 68 -6.57 15.44 -4.07
N ASP A 69 -7.08 14.22 -4.09
CA ASP A 69 -6.86 13.26 -5.16
C ASP A 69 -8.21 12.83 -5.75
N TYR A 70 -8.26 12.68 -7.05
CA TYR A 70 -9.35 12.02 -7.76
C TYR A 70 -8.79 11.01 -8.74
N LYS A 71 -9.39 9.82 -8.77
CA LYS A 71 -9.10 8.77 -9.75
C LYS A 71 -10.39 8.17 -10.29
N ASN A 72 -10.38 7.89 -11.57
CA ASN A 72 -11.38 7.08 -12.23
C ASN A 72 -10.64 5.97 -12.96
N TRP A 73 -10.94 4.72 -12.61
CA TRP A 73 -10.29 3.55 -13.17
C TRP A 73 -11.25 2.40 -13.32
N GLY A 74 -10.93 1.50 -14.22
CA GLY A 74 -11.77 0.35 -14.49
C GLY A 74 -11.57 -0.16 -15.90
N GLY A 75 -12.52 -0.94 -16.38
CA GLY A 75 -12.47 -1.50 -17.70
C GLY A 75 -13.53 -2.55 -17.96
N HIS A 76 -13.49 -3.05 -19.19
CA HIS A 76 -14.31 -4.12 -19.71
C HIS A 76 -13.43 -5.35 -19.96
N ALA A 77 -13.85 -6.51 -19.48
CA ALA A 77 -13.14 -7.77 -19.73
C ALA A 77 -14.10 -8.87 -20.21
N TRP A 78 -13.65 -9.63 -21.19
CA TRP A 78 -14.43 -10.72 -21.81
C TRP A 78 -13.54 -11.87 -22.27
N ASN A 79 -14.18 -13.00 -22.56
CA ASN A 79 -13.55 -14.14 -23.22
C ASN A 79 -14.05 -14.24 -24.65
N ASP A 80 -13.14 -14.24 -25.63
CA ASP A 80 -13.42 -14.67 -27.00
C ASP A 80 -13.35 -16.19 -27.04
N ASN A 81 -14.47 -16.87 -27.16
CA ASN A 81 -14.52 -18.33 -27.22
C ASN A 81 -14.15 -18.86 -28.62
N ASN A 82 -13.62 -20.07 -28.68
CA ASN A 82 -13.23 -20.71 -29.97
C ASN A 82 -14.40 -20.97 -30.88
N ASP A 83 -15.64 -20.97 -30.40
CA ASP A 83 -16.88 -21.11 -31.18
C ASP A 83 -17.35 -19.77 -31.81
N GLY A 84 -16.60 -18.69 -31.59
CA GLY A 84 -16.91 -17.34 -32.08
C GLY A 84 -17.88 -16.55 -31.19
N SER A 85 -18.28 -17.08 -30.03
CA SER A 85 -19.08 -16.36 -29.06
C SER A 85 -18.18 -15.53 -28.11
N GLU A 86 -18.71 -14.42 -27.62
CA GLU A 86 -18.08 -13.63 -26.57
C GLU A 86 -18.82 -13.84 -25.25
N LYS A 87 -18.06 -13.96 -24.18
CA LYS A 87 -18.59 -14.01 -22.83
C LYS A 87 -18.05 -12.84 -22.02
N GLU A 88 -18.91 -11.87 -21.73
CA GLU A 88 -18.58 -10.79 -20.82
C GLU A 88 -18.28 -11.34 -19.42
N LEU A 89 -17.19 -10.87 -18.82
CA LEU A 89 -16.78 -11.19 -17.46
C LEU A 89 -17.10 -10.04 -16.51
N VAL A 90 -16.79 -8.82 -16.92
CA VAL A 90 -17.04 -7.60 -16.13
C VAL A 90 -16.96 -6.35 -17.01
N ASP A 91 -17.84 -5.40 -16.75
CA ASP A 91 -17.74 -4.01 -17.20
C ASP A 91 -17.98 -3.11 -15.99
N LYS A 92 -16.90 -2.53 -15.44
CA LYS A 92 -16.94 -1.73 -14.21
C LYS A 92 -15.96 -0.59 -14.24
N THR A 93 -16.43 0.54 -13.72
CA THR A 93 -15.63 1.75 -13.47
C THR A 93 -15.76 2.14 -12.00
N VAL A 94 -14.65 2.49 -11.38
CA VAL A 94 -14.53 2.89 -9.98
C VAL A 94 -14.09 4.35 -9.93
N ASN A 95 -14.78 5.14 -9.10
CA ASN A 95 -14.40 6.50 -8.78
C ASN A 95 -13.86 6.55 -7.35
N GLU A 96 -12.71 7.14 -7.18
CA GLU A 96 -12.06 7.36 -5.89
C GLU A 96 -11.76 8.84 -5.72
N THR A 97 -12.13 9.39 -4.58
CA THR A 97 -11.85 10.77 -4.20
C THR A 97 -11.26 10.77 -2.80
N ALA A 98 -10.18 11.50 -2.60
CA ALA A 98 -9.57 11.61 -1.30
C ALA A 98 -9.18 13.06 -0.97
N GLY A 99 -9.25 13.40 0.31
CA GLY A 99 -8.70 14.62 0.86
C GLY A 99 -7.79 14.27 2.04
N TYR A 100 -6.71 15.01 2.21
CA TYR A 100 -5.77 14.77 3.29
C TYR A 100 -5.12 16.04 3.81
N VAL A 101 -4.67 15.92 5.05
CA VAL A 101 -3.89 16.93 5.75
C VAL A 101 -2.72 16.24 6.45
N ILE A 102 -1.54 16.83 6.34
CA ILE A 102 -0.32 16.37 7.02
C ILE A 102 0.33 17.60 7.67
N MET A 103 0.71 17.46 8.92
CA MET A 103 1.45 18.48 9.67
C MET A 103 2.75 17.87 10.20
N GLN A 104 3.83 18.59 10.01
CA GLN A 104 5.10 18.36 10.68
C GLN A 104 5.45 19.60 11.49
N GLN A 105 5.94 19.42 12.71
CA GLN A 105 6.38 20.48 13.59
C GLN A 105 7.71 20.10 14.24
N ASP A 106 8.73 20.87 13.95
CA ASP A 106 10.00 20.81 14.66
C ASP A 106 9.95 21.78 15.84
N LEU A 107 10.16 21.24 17.05
CA LEU A 107 10.19 21.97 18.31
C LEU A 107 11.59 21.89 18.88
N PHE A 108 12.25 23.05 18.97
CA PHE A 108 13.66 23.09 19.31
C PHE A 108 14.45 22.18 18.34
N ASP A 109 15.69 22.01 18.46
CA ASP A 109 16.48 21.12 17.59
C ASP A 109 16.36 19.63 17.98
N MET A 110 15.60 19.34 19.03
CA MET A 110 15.53 18.04 19.69
C MET A 110 14.30 17.21 19.34
N LEU A 111 13.18 17.85 19.01
CA LEU A 111 11.88 17.18 18.89
C LEU A 111 11.22 17.51 17.56
N SER A 112 10.85 16.48 16.80
CA SER A 112 10.00 16.61 15.61
C SER A 112 8.73 15.80 15.82
N LEU A 113 7.58 16.42 15.58
CA LEU A 113 6.27 15.77 15.60
C LEU A 113 5.72 15.73 14.17
N ASN A 114 5.08 14.65 13.82
CA ASN A 114 4.30 14.55 12.58
C ASN A 114 2.93 13.93 12.88
N ALA A 115 1.91 14.45 12.21
CA ALA A 115 0.56 13.90 12.25
C ALA A 115 -0.11 14.12 10.90
N GLY A 116 -0.93 13.17 10.49
CA GLY A 116 -1.67 13.27 9.24
C GLY A 116 -2.94 12.44 9.26
N VAL A 117 -3.88 12.83 8.45
CA VAL A 117 -5.09 12.07 8.20
C VAL A 117 -5.50 12.22 6.75
N ARG A 118 -5.87 11.10 6.14
CA ARG A 118 -6.49 11.02 4.82
C ARG A 118 -7.87 10.39 4.96
N TYR A 119 -8.85 10.97 4.31
CA TYR A 119 -10.14 10.34 4.06
C TYR A 119 -10.26 10.03 2.58
N GLU A 120 -10.54 8.78 2.27
CA GLU A 120 -10.78 8.33 0.90
C GLU A 120 -12.20 7.78 0.78
N HIS A 121 -12.87 8.12 -0.31
CA HIS A 121 -14.19 7.60 -0.66
C HIS A 121 -14.13 6.95 -2.04
N SER A 122 -14.58 5.70 -2.09
CA SER A 122 -14.71 4.93 -3.31
C SER A 122 -16.16 4.62 -3.62
N SER A 123 -16.51 4.62 -4.90
CA SER A 123 -17.84 4.22 -5.37
C SER A 123 -18.17 2.73 -5.12
N THR A 124 -17.19 1.92 -4.75
CA THR A 124 -17.36 0.47 -4.52
C THR A 124 -17.50 0.11 -3.04
N TYR A 125 -16.62 0.62 -2.18
CA TYR A 125 -16.57 0.22 -0.76
C TYR A 125 -16.91 1.34 0.23
N GLY A 126 -17.20 2.56 -0.24
CA GLY A 126 -17.51 3.71 0.61
C GLY A 126 -16.27 4.42 1.15
N GLY A 127 -16.32 4.87 2.40
CA GLY A 127 -15.29 5.73 3.00
C GLY A 127 -14.30 4.99 3.87
N GLU A 128 -13.01 5.43 3.83
CA GLU A 128 -11.93 4.89 4.65
C GLU A 128 -11.08 6.01 5.24
N TRP A 129 -10.81 5.94 6.56
CA TRP A 129 -9.95 6.87 7.28
C TRP A 129 -8.56 6.28 7.47
N VAL A 130 -7.52 7.05 7.14
CA VAL A 130 -6.12 6.65 7.16
C VAL A 130 -5.32 7.65 8.02
N PRO A 131 -5.33 7.50 9.35
CA PRO A 131 -4.52 8.32 10.25
C PRO A 131 -3.08 7.84 10.30
N GLN A 132 -2.17 8.80 10.58
CA GLN A 132 -0.77 8.53 10.89
C GLN A 132 -0.24 9.53 11.90
N GLY A 133 0.75 9.13 12.68
CA GLY A 133 1.44 10.02 13.60
C GLY A 133 2.78 9.48 14.02
N GLY A 134 3.69 10.38 14.39
CA GLY A 134 5.02 9.99 14.82
C GLY A 134 5.72 11.09 15.59
N VAL A 135 6.72 10.68 16.32
CA VAL A 135 7.62 11.54 17.08
C VAL A 135 9.06 11.11 16.81
N THR A 136 9.92 12.10 16.65
CA THR A 136 11.37 11.89 16.59
C THR A 136 12.03 12.77 17.65
N VAL A 137 12.83 12.16 18.51
CA VAL A 137 13.60 12.84 19.55
C VAL A 137 15.09 12.67 19.25
N ARG A 138 15.85 13.75 19.39
CA ARG A 138 17.30 13.79 19.24
C ARG A 138 17.91 14.27 20.56
N PRO A 139 18.09 13.35 21.56
CA PRO A 139 18.49 13.74 22.90
C PRO A 139 19.91 14.29 23.00
N PHE A 140 20.80 13.87 22.13
CA PHE A 140 22.18 14.32 22.02
C PHE A 140 22.70 14.16 20.60
N GLU A 141 23.87 14.70 20.32
CA GLU A 141 24.46 14.70 18.98
C GLU A 141 24.61 13.29 18.41
N GLY A 142 24.18 13.14 17.16
CA GLY A 142 24.24 11.87 16.43
C GLY A 142 23.21 10.84 16.86
N ASN A 143 22.40 11.09 17.90
CA ASN A 143 21.36 10.17 18.35
C ASN A 143 19.98 10.52 17.78
N MET A 144 19.18 9.51 17.48
CA MET A 144 17.80 9.63 17.05
C MET A 144 16.97 8.51 17.63
N ILE A 145 15.85 8.85 18.21
CA ILE A 145 14.80 7.91 18.64
C ILE A 145 13.52 8.30 17.90
N ARG A 146 12.94 7.37 17.16
CA ARG A 146 11.71 7.57 16.41
C ARG A 146 10.65 6.57 16.85
N ALA A 147 9.42 7.05 17.02
CA ALA A 147 8.26 6.18 17.19
C ALA A 147 7.16 6.66 16.25
N SER A 148 6.46 5.72 15.62
CA SER A 148 5.36 6.02 14.71
C SER A 148 4.23 5.00 14.79
N VAL A 149 3.03 5.47 14.44
CA VAL A 149 1.86 4.65 14.17
C VAL A 149 1.22 5.12 12.87
N SER A 150 0.87 4.17 12.00
CA SER A 150 0.19 4.49 10.76
C SER A 150 -0.83 3.42 10.40
N LYS A 151 -1.95 3.86 9.84
CA LYS A 151 -2.92 2.96 9.22
C LYS A 151 -2.65 2.92 7.71
N GLY A 152 -2.62 1.71 7.15
CA GLY A 152 -2.68 1.45 5.72
C GLY A 152 -3.96 0.69 5.38
N PHE A 153 -4.39 0.72 4.12
CA PHE A 153 -5.47 -0.12 3.63
C PHE A 153 -5.22 -0.54 2.17
N ARG A 154 -5.89 -1.62 1.75
CA ARG A 154 -5.93 -2.07 0.36
C ARG A 154 -7.38 -2.21 -0.10
N SER A 155 -7.73 -1.50 -1.15
CA SER A 155 -9.04 -1.63 -1.79
C SER A 155 -9.19 -3.01 -2.45
N PRO A 156 -10.37 -3.64 -2.38
CA PRO A 156 -10.67 -4.79 -3.21
C PRO A 156 -10.55 -4.41 -4.70
N ASN A 157 -9.99 -5.28 -5.49
CA ASN A 157 -9.89 -5.05 -6.93
C ASN A 157 -11.15 -5.57 -7.67
N ILE A 158 -11.34 -5.14 -8.92
CA ILE A 158 -12.48 -5.53 -9.75
C ILE A 158 -12.58 -7.06 -9.90
N ARG A 159 -11.45 -7.74 -10.00
CA ARG A 159 -11.41 -9.20 -10.11
C ARG A 159 -11.96 -9.88 -8.86
N GLU A 160 -11.58 -9.41 -7.67
CA GLU A 160 -12.06 -9.95 -6.39
C GLU A 160 -13.55 -9.71 -6.18
N MET A 161 -14.07 -8.58 -6.68
CA MET A 161 -15.47 -8.17 -6.48
C MET A 161 -16.43 -8.71 -7.54
N TYR A 162 -16.01 -8.84 -8.80
CA TYR A 162 -16.95 -9.04 -9.90
C TYR A 162 -16.57 -10.13 -10.90
N MET A 163 -15.32 -10.62 -10.92
CA MET A 163 -14.89 -11.61 -11.89
C MET A 163 -14.85 -13.00 -11.28
N TRP A 164 -15.33 -13.98 -12.04
CA TRP A 164 -15.32 -15.42 -11.74
C TRP A 164 -16.16 -15.84 -10.51
N GLY A 165 -16.20 -17.17 -10.29
CA GLY A 165 -17.13 -17.79 -9.34
C GLY A 165 -16.89 -17.47 -7.86
N ALA A 166 -15.71 -16.95 -7.49
CA ALA A 166 -15.40 -16.55 -6.10
C ALA A 166 -15.69 -15.07 -5.82
N ALA A 167 -16.11 -14.30 -6.80
CA ALA A 167 -16.33 -12.87 -6.68
C ALA A 167 -17.37 -12.50 -5.62
N ASN A 168 -17.15 -11.38 -4.94
CA ASN A 168 -18.04 -10.85 -3.92
C ASN A 168 -18.08 -9.31 -3.98
N PRO A 169 -19.19 -8.72 -4.46
CA PRO A 169 -19.36 -7.27 -4.52
C PRO A 169 -19.38 -6.56 -3.16
N ASP A 170 -19.63 -7.29 -2.07
CA ASP A 170 -19.75 -6.76 -0.72
C ASP A 170 -18.42 -6.67 0.04
N LEU A 171 -17.30 -6.88 -0.66
CA LEU A 171 -15.98 -6.78 -0.05
C LEU A 171 -15.69 -5.37 0.45
N LYS A 172 -15.04 -5.33 1.62
CA LYS A 172 -14.53 -4.12 2.25
C LYS A 172 -13.01 -4.02 2.05
N PRO A 173 -12.41 -2.83 2.21
CA PRO A 173 -10.97 -2.70 2.24
C PRO A 173 -10.34 -3.54 3.34
N GLU A 174 -9.20 -4.15 3.03
CA GLU A 174 -8.28 -4.68 4.03
C GLU A 174 -7.62 -3.52 4.75
N SER A 175 -7.37 -3.64 6.03
CA SER A 175 -6.69 -2.62 6.80
C SER A 175 -5.55 -3.17 7.62
N MET A 176 -4.53 -2.35 7.84
CA MET A 176 -3.40 -2.69 8.71
C MET A 176 -2.97 -1.48 9.53
N LEU A 177 -2.63 -1.74 10.80
CA LEU A 177 -1.97 -0.79 11.68
C LEU A 177 -0.51 -1.19 11.83
N ASN A 178 0.38 -0.26 11.52
CA ASN A 178 1.81 -0.41 11.71
C ASN A 178 2.25 0.44 12.90
N TYR A 179 2.99 -0.19 13.82
CA TYR A 179 3.67 0.44 14.95
C TYR A 179 5.16 0.23 14.79
N GLU A 180 5.94 1.28 14.92
CA GLU A 180 7.37 1.24 14.71
C GLU A 180 8.10 2.05 15.76
N VAL A 181 9.22 1.53 16.26
CA VAL A 181 10.16 2.25 17.10
C VAL A 181 11.56 2.00 16.57
N ALA A 182 12.32 3.07 16.36
CA ALA A 182 13.67 3.02 15.86
C ALA A 182 14.62 3.80 16.76
N VAL A 183 15.83 3.30 16.91
CA VAL A 183 16.94 4.00 17.61
C VAL A 183 18.14 4.00 16.68
N GLY A 184 18.58 5.20 16.32
CA GLY A 184 19.75 5.43 15.47
C GLY A 184 20.84 6.18 16.21
N GLN A 185 22.09 5.87 15.87
CA GLN A 185 23.27 6.54 16.44
C GLN A 185 24.36 6.68 15.39
N SER A 186 24.91 7.90 15.30
CA SER A 186 26.13 8.18 14.57
C SER A 186 27.35 8.07 15.49
N PHE A 187 28.40 7.47 15.00
CA PHE A 187 29.69 7.27 15.67
C PHE A 187 30.82 7.77 14.75
N LEU A 188 32.02 7.86 15.29
CA LEU A 188 33.24 8.22 14.53
C LEU A 188 33.12 9.53 13.76
N GLY A 189 32.54 10.57 14.40
CA GLY A 189 32.34 11.86 13.76
C GLY A 189 31.30 11.89 12.63
N GLY A 190 30.48 10.86 12.50
CA GLY A 190 29.46 10.71 11.45
C GLY A 190 29.83 9.65 10.38
N ASP A 191 31.06 9.12 10.40
CA ASP A 191 31.51 8.12 9.43
C ASP A 191 30.78 6.78 9.58
N LEU A 192 30.31 6.44 10.78
CA LEU A 192 29.52 5.24 11.06
C LEU A 192 28.15 5.62 11.59
N TYR A 193 27.10 5.13 10.93
CA TYR A 193 25.73 5.20 11.43
C TYR A 193 25.18 3.78 11.60
N ALA A 194 24.47 3.56 12.70
CA ALA A 194 23.74 2.31 12.96
C ALA A 194 22.34 2.62 13.45
N GLU A 195 21.34 1.89 12.97
CA GLU A 195 19.94 2.00 13.39
C GLU A 195 19.37 0.59 13.65
N LEU A 196 18.60 0.49 14.73
CA LEU A 196 17.81 -0.68 15.07
C LEU A 196 16.35 -0.26 15.10
N THR A 197 15.51 -0.92 14.32
CA THR A 197 14.07 -0.72 14.26
C THR A 197 13.35 -1.97 14.72
N ALA A 198 12.34 -1.81 15.57
CA ALA A 198 11.36 -2.85 15.91
C ALA A 198 10.00 -2.43 15.37
N PHE A 199 9.27 -3.38 14.77
CA PHE A 199 7.95 -3.11 14.22
C PHE A 199 6.93 -4.19 14.59
N PHE A 200 5.66 -3.77 14.60
CA PHE A 200 4.51 -4.62 14.78
C PHE A 200 3.40 -4.18 13.83
N ILE A 201 2.88 -5.12 13.02
CA ILE A 201 1.80 -4.89 12.06
C ILE A 201 0.62 -5.76 12.43
N ASP A 202 -0.55 -5.15 12.62
CA ASP A 202 -1.83 -5.82 12.86
C ASP A 202 -2.75 -5.63 11.65
N GLY A 203 -2.98 -6.70 10.88
CA GLY A 203 -3.81 -6.71 9.68
C GLY A 203 -5.19 -7.30 9.97
N LYS A 204 -6.23 -6.65 9.43
CA LYS A 204 -7.64 -7.04 9.58
C LYS A 204 -8.37 -7.00 8.24
N ASP A 205 -9.48 -7.73 8.19
CA ASP A 205 -10.36 -7.77 7.02
C ASP A 205 -9.67 -8.27 5.74
N ILE A 206 -8.63 -9.10 5.89
CA ILE A 206 -7.87 -9.63 4.76
C ILE A 206 -8.79 -10.48 3.88
N ILE A 207 -8.72 -10.26 2.58
CA ILE A 207 -9.58 -10.92 1.60
C ILE A 207 -8.99 -12.29 1.27
N TYR A 208 -9.76 -13.33 1.53
CA TYR A 208 -9.43 -14.70 1.16
C TYR A 208 -10.57 -15.35 0.41
N SER A 209 -10.19 -16.26 -0.51
CA SER A 209 -11.12 -17.14 -1.18
C SER A 209 -11.39 -18.36 -0.28
N VAL A 210 -12.59 -18.43 0.27
CA VAL A 210 -12.99 -19.44 1.26
C VAL A 210 -14.03 -20.38 0.65
N SER A 211 -13.92 -21.69 0.92
CA SER A 211 -14.94 -22.65 0.52
C SER A 211 -16.26 -22.36 1.23
N VAL A 212 -17.33 -22.23 0.46
CA VAL A 212 -18.69 -22.00 0.98
C VAL A 212 -19.16 -23.14 1.88
N ASN A 213 -18.71 -24.37 1.58
CA ASN A 213 -19.10 -25.58 2.32
C ASN A 213 -18.16 -25.93 3.47
N GLY A 214 -17.04 -25.18 3.65
CA GLY A 214 -16.07 -25.40 4.71
C GLY A 214 -15.14 -26.62 4.54
N ASP A 215 -15.17 -27.27 3.36
CA ASP A 215 -14.46 -28.52 3.06
C ASP A 215 -13.26 -28.35 2.10
N ASN A 216 -12.83 -27.11 1.86
CA ASN A 216 -11.79 -26.74 0.88
C ASN A 216 -12.10 -27.15 -0.58
N ARG A 217 -13.37 -27.29 -0.92
CA ARG A 217 -13.84 -27.59 -2.27
C ARG A 217 -14.69 -26.46 -2.82
N PRO A 218 -14.80 -26.33 -4.13
CA PRO A 218 -15.74 -25.39 -4.75
C PRO A 218 -17.19 -25.65 -4.31
N PRO A 219 -18.02 -24.62 -4.25
CA PRO A 219 -17.75 -23.23 -4.65
C PRO A 219 -16.97 -22.43 -3.59
N PHE A 220 -16.17 -21.49 -4.07
CA PHE A 220 -15.44 -20.53 -3.24
C PHE A 220 -16.09 -19.15 -3.31
N LYS A 221 -15.91 -18.34 -2.23
CA LYS A 221 -16.31 -16.94 -2.16
C LYS A 221 -15.22 -16.12 -1.51
N ASN A 222 -14.93 -14.94 -2.06
CA ASN A 222 -14.01 -13.98 -1.45
C ASN A 222 -14.68 -13.31 -0.26
N LEU A 223 -14.04 -13.34 0.90
CA LEU A 223 -14.56 -12.80 2.16
C LEU A 223 -13.46 -12.06 2.92
N ASN A 224 -13.85 -10.99 3.63
CA ASN A 224 -13.00 -10.29 4.59
C ASN A 224 -12.94 -11.03 5.93
N THR A 225 -12.27 -12.16 5.96
CA THR A 225 -12.24 -13.04 7.13
C THR A 225 -10.88 -13.16 7.79
N GLY A 226 -9.84 -12.67 7.11
CA GLY A 226 -8.47 -12.85 7.55
C GLY A 226 -8.01 -11.79 8.54
N THR A 227 -7.15 -12.24 9.45
CA THR A 227 -6.31 -11.37 10.27
C THR A 227 -4.89 -11.89 10.24
N PHE A 228 -3.91 -11.02 10.33
CA PHE A 228 -2.53 -11.44 10.54
C PHE A 228 -1.82 -10.48 11.49
N THR A 229 -0.77 -10.98 12.14
CA THR A 229 0.16 -10.13 12.86
C THR A 229 1.58 -10.45 12.42
N ASN A 230 2.31 -9.41 12.04
CA ASN A 230 3.72 -9.48 11.72
C ASN A 230 4.50 -8.66 12.72
N LYS A 231 5.62 -9.17 13.19
CA LYS A 231 6.53 -8.43 14.06
C LYS A 231 7.96 -8.77 13.70
N GLY A 232 8.83 -7.81 13.87
CA GLY A 232 10.22 -8.04 13.53
C GLY A 232 11.14 -6.96 14.02
N ILE A 233 12.40 -7.16 13.68
CA ILE A 233 13.46 -6.20 13.90
C ILE A 233 14.25 -6.03 12.61
N GLU A 234 14.73 -4.81 12.38
CA GLU A 234 15.60 -4.46 11.27
C GLU A 234 16.82 -3.75 11.82
N PHE A 235 17.97 -4.11 11.31
CA PHE A 235 19.23 -3.47 11.61
C PHE A 235 19.84 -2.94 10.32
N GLU A 236 20.21 -1.68 10.33
CA GLU A 236 20.87 -1.01 9.22
C GLU A 236 22.16 -0.37 9.74
N THR A 237 23.24 -0.48 8.98
CA THR A 237 24.48 0.28 9.25
C THR A 237 25.09 0.75 7.94
N ARG A 238 25.63 1.97 7.99
CA ARG A 238 26.40 2.61 6.92
C ARG A 238 27.74 3.06 7.51
N TYR A 239 28.82 2.64 6.88
CA TYR A 239 30.16 2.98 7.34
C TYR A 239 31.01 3.50 6.17
N GLN A 240 31.46 4.75 6.30
CA GLN A 240 32.47 5.35 5.44
C GLN A 240 33.84 5.01 6.00
N ILE A 241 34.47 3.96 5.46
CA ILE A 241 35.75 3.41 5.99
C ILE A 241 36.90 4.35 5.66
N CYS A 242 36.88 4.92 4.45
CA CYS A 242 37.80 5.96 4.00
C CYS A 242 37.14 6.70 2.81
N GLU A 243 37.81 7.74 2.29
CA GLU A 243 37.24 8.61 1.23
C GLU A 243 36.67 7.84 0.02
N ASN A 244 37.25 6.69 -0.33
CA ASN A 244 36.88 5.92 -1.50
C ASN A 244 36.22 4.56 -1.20
N LEU A 245 35.92 4.26 0.07
CA LEU A 245 35.35 2.98 0.46
C LEU A 245 34.25 3.15 1.48
N SER A 246 33.04 2.72 1.12
CA SER A 246 31.89 2.66 2.03
C SER A 246 31.31 1.25 2.08
N MET A 247 30.70 0.91 3.20
CA MET A 247 30.03 -0.36 3.44
C MET A 247 28.61 -0.10 3.97
N ASN A 248 27.63 -0.82 3.44
CA ASN A 248 26.26 -0.86 3.97
C ASN A 248 25.94 -2.32 4.32
N LEU A 249 25.36 -2.52 5.50
CA LEU A 249 24.87 -3.82 5.94
C LEU A 249 23.43 -3.65 6.45
N ASN A 250 22.53 -4.50 5.95
CA ASN A 250 21.15 -4.56 6.37
C ASN A 250 20.80 -5.97 6.79
N TYR A 251 20.06 -6.10 7.88
CA TYR A 251 19.55 -7.37 8.36
C TYR A 251 18.09 -7.20 8.81
N SER A 252 17.21 -8.10 8.39
CA SER A 252 15.81 -8.11 8.80
C SER A 252 15.44 -9.48 9.35
N TYR A 253 14.73 -9.50 10.46
CA TYR A 253 14.07 -10.67 11.01
C TYR A 253 12.58 -10.42 11.09
N LEU A 254 11.79 -11.27 10.44
CA LEU A 254 10.33 -11.20 10.42
C LEU A 254 9.73 -12.47 11.03
N HIS A 255 8.85 -12.27 11.99
CA HIS A 255 7.99 -13.32 12.52
C HIS A 255 6.54 -13.05 12.14
N MET A 256 5.95 -13.96 11.37
CA MET A 256 4.54 -13.92 10.97
C MET A 256 3.74 -14.86 11.86
N SER A 257 2.72 -14.34 12.52
CA SER A 257 1.86 -15.15 13.36
C SER A 257 0.42 -15.12 12.87
N LYS A 258 -0.08 -16.22 12.56
CA LYS A 258 -1.38 -16.88 12.52
C LYS A 258 -1.80 -17.44 11.18
N PRO A 259 -2.38 -18.66 11.25
CA PRO A 259 -3.13 -19.23 10.14
C PRO A 259 -4.48 -18.51 9.96
N ILE A 260 -4.94 -18.49 8.75
CA ILE A 260 -6.22 -17.93 8.31
C ILE A 260 -7.37 -18.70 8.99
N PRO A 261 -8.38 -18.04 9.60
CA PRO A 261 -9.58 -18.70 10.03
C PRO A 261 -10.34 -19.27 8.84
N GLY A 262 -10.60 -20.55 8.85
CA GLY A 262 -11.40 -21.24 7.84
C GLY A 262 -10.66 -22.24 6.94
N ALA A 263 -9.34 -22.32 7.02
CA ALA A 263 -8.55 -23.33 6.31
C ALA A 263 -7.82 -24.25 7.32
N PRO A 264 -8.44 -25.35 7.81
CA PRO A 264 -7.74 -26.30 8.64
C PRO A 264 -6.60 -26.94 7.86
N GLY A 265 -5.36 -26.67 8.29
CA GLY A 265 -4.17 -27.36 7.81
C GLY A 265 -3.39 -26.73 6.67
N GLN A 266 -3.77 -25.58 6.12
CA GLN A 266 -2.95 -24.88 5.14
C GLN A 266 -1.87 -24.04 5.84
N LYS A 267 -0.63 -24.47 5.73
CA LYS A 267 0.56 -23.65 6.02
C LYS A 267 0.88 -22.85 4.76
N PHE A 268 0.71 -21.54 4.81
CA PHE A 268 1.23 -20.67 3.75
C PHE A 268 2.73 -20.48 3.98
N TYR A 269 3.53 -20.90 3.03
CA TYR A 269 4.93 -20.52 2.94
C TYR A 269 4.98 -19.28 2.05
N VAL A 270 5.37 -18.15 2.61
CA VAL A 270 5.83 -17.01 1.82
C VAL A 270 7.29 -17.27 1.53
N GLY A 271 7.61 -17.47 0.25
CA GLY A 271 8.96 -17.56 -0.25
C GLY A 271 9.57 -16.16 -0.38
#